data_a131feaabd94a73c60f6663bd33f9160
#
_entry.id   a131feaabd94a73c60f6663bd33f9160
#
_cell.length_a   1.000
_cell.length_b   1.000
_cell.length_c   1.000
_cell.angle_alpha   90.00
_cell.angle_beta   90.00
_cell.angle_gamma   90.00
#
_symmetry.space_group_name_H-M   'P 1'
#
loop_
_entity.id
_entity.type
_entity.pdbx_description
1 polymer ?
#
loop_
_entity_poly.entity_id
_entity_poly.type
_entity_poly.pdbx_seq_one_letter_code
_entity_poly.pdbx_strand_id
1 'polypeptide(L)'
;YILAPRGVLVGDEIMSGANAGIRSGNSLPLKNIPVGSVVHCVELKPLKGAQLVRSAGGSCQLVAREGRYATLRLRSGETRRVLSDCKATLGEVGNGEHNLRSLGKAGAKRWRGRRPTVRGVAMNPVDHPHGGGEGKTSGGRHPVTPWGVPTKGYKTRKNKRTDNPVSYTHLTLPTMMS
;
A
#
# COMPACT_ATOMS: atom_id res chain seq x y z
N TYR A 1 -15.64 -11.70 -11.11
CA TYR A 1 -14.56 -12.03 -10.19
C TYR A 1 -14.37 -10.89 -9.19
N ILE A 2 -14.13 -11.24 -7.90
CA ILE A 2 -13.82 -10.33 -6.81
C ILE A 2 -12.51 -10.76 -6.14
N LEU A 3 -11.88 -9.85 -5.39
CA LEU A 3 -10.84 -10.25 -4.44
C LEU A 3 -11.53 -10.90 -3.25
N ALA A 4 -11.15 -12.13 -2.89
CA ALA A 4 -11.74 -12.86 -1.78
C ALA A 4 -11.54 -12.10 -0.46
N PRO A 5 -12.60 -11.65 0.22
CA PRO A 5 -12.50 -11.04 1.53
C PRO A 5 -12.17 -12.09 2.59
N ARG A 6 -11.58 -11.66 3.69
CA ARG A 6 -11.32 -12.53 4.82
C ARG A 6 -12.64 -12.97 5.49
N GLY A 7 -12.79 -14.27 5.70
CA GLY A 7 -13.95 -14.86 6.39
C GLY A 7 -15.19 -15.10 5.54
N VAL A 8 -15.12 -14.81 4.22
CA VAL A 8 -16.20 -15.16 3.29
C VAL A 8 -15.97 -16.56 2.74
N LEU A 9 -16.97 -17.39 2.76
CA LEU A 9 -16.96 -18.80 2.35
C LEU A 9 -17.69 -18.99 1.02
N VAL A 10 -17.52 -20.16 0.43
CA VAL A 10 -18.26 -20.59 -0.76
C VAL A 10 -19.72 -20.81 -0.37
N GLY A 11 -20.65 -20.16 -1.08
CA GLY A 11 -22.06 -20.17 -0.79
C GLY A 11 -22.59 -18.91 -0.10
N ASP A 12 -21.68 -18.03 0.38
CA ASP A 12 -22.09 -16.73 0.94
C ASP A 12 -22.60 -15.79 -0.16
N GLU A 13 -23.70 -15.11 0.09
CA GLU A 13 -24.24 -14.08 -0.78
C GLU A 13 -23.54 -12.74 -0.55
N ILE A 14 -23.05 -12.15 -1.62
CA ILE A 14 -22.37 -10.85 -1.63
C ILE A 14 -23.16 -9.85 -2.46
N MET A 15 -23.40 -8.69 -1.90
CA MET A 15 -24.15 -7.61 -2.54
C MET A 15 -23.23 -6.41 -2.86
N SER A 16 -23.49 -5.77 -4.00
CA SER A 16 -22.84 -4.51 -4.38
C SER A 16 -23.91 -3.48 -4.73
N GLY A 17 -23.95 -2.37 -4.01
CA GLY A 17 -24.90 -1.30 -4.25
C GLY A 17 -25.12 -0.42 -3.02
N ALA A 18 -25.91 0.65 -3.20
CA ALA A 18 -26.21 1.58 -2.11
C ALA A 18 -27.03 0.94 -0.97
N ASN A 19 -27.84 -0.07 -1.32
CA ASN A 19 -28.75 -0.76 -0.38
C ASN A 19 -28.17 -2.08 0.15
N ALA A 20 -26.89 -2.37 -0.12
CA ALA A 20 -26.25 -3.56 0.41
C ALA A 20 -26.15 -3.49 1.93
N GLY A 21 -26.38 -4.61 2.61
CA GLY A 21 -26.24 -4.71 4.07
C GLY A 21 -24.78 -4.51 4.52
N ILE A 22 -24.57 -4.10 5.78
CA ILE A 22 -23.25 -3.92 6.38
C ILE A 22 -22.71 -5.28 6.80
N ARG A 23 -22.20 -6.05 5.84
CA ARG A 23 -21.56 -7.36 6.03
C ARG A 23 -20.20 -7.40 5.35
N SER A 24 -19.25 -8.17 5.90
CA SER A 24 -17.96 -8.40 5.26
C SER A 24 -18.17 -8.96 3.86
N GLY A 25 -17.46 -8.39 2.86
CA GLY A 25 -17.58 -8.76 1.45
C GLY A 25 -18.54 -7.90 0.66
N ASN A 26 -19.47 -7.20 1.28
CA ASN A 26 -20.40 -6.29 0.58
C ASN A 26 -19.72 -4.99 0.18
N SER A 27 -20.05 -4.49 -1.01
CA SER A 27 -19.49 -3.26 -1.58
C SER A 27 -20.54 -2.14 -1.60
N LEU A 28 -20.23 -1.04 -0.92
CA LEU A 28 -21.10 0.13 -0.78
C LEU A 28 -20.37 1.43 -1.09
N PRO A 29 -21.11 2.51 -1.45
CA PRO A 29 -20.54 3.86 -1.42
C PRO A 29 -20.08 4.22 0.00
N LEU A 30 -18.95 4.92 0.12
CA LEU A 30 -18.38 5.33 1.42
C LEU A 30 -19.36 6.15 2.28
N LYS A 31 -20.27 6.89 1.65
CA LYS A 31 -21.33 7.62 2.34
C LYS A 31 -22.28 6.72 3.14
N ASN A 32 -22.46 5.46 2.73
CA ASN A 32 -23.36 4.50 3.37
C ASN A 32 -22.64 3.58 4.38
N ILE A 33 -21.31 3.66 4.47
CA ILE A 33 -20.51 2.84 5.38
C ILE A 33 -20.36 3.59 6.72
N PRO A 34 -20.61 2.95 7.87
CA PRO A 34 -20.38 3.57 9.17
C PRO A 34 -18.92 4.00 9.38
N VAL A 35 -18.72 5.15 10.03
CA VAL A 35 -17.40 5.60 10.46
C VAL A 35 -16.82 4.60 11.44
N GLY A 36 -15.51 4.37 11.37
CA GLY A 36 -14.83 3.34 12.15
C GLY A 36 -14.72 1.99 11.44
N SER A 37 -15.51 1.75 10.39
CA SER A 37 -15.49 0.48 9.66
C SER A 37 -14.15 0.24 8.97
N VAL A 38 -13.76 -1.05 8.92
CA VAL A 38 -12.63 -1.53 8.15
C VAL A 38 -13.09 -1.85 6.74
N VAL A 39 -12.39 -1.32 5.75
CA VAL A 39 -12.73 -1.46 4.32
C VAL A 39 -11.51 -1.80 3.48
N HIS A 40 -11.75 -2.36 2.31
CA HIS A 40 -10.75 -2.66 1.28
C HIS A 40 -11.31 -2.39 -0.11
N CYS A 41 -10.50 -2.59 -1.15
CA CYS A 41 -10.92 -2.39 -2.55
C CYS A 41 -11.60 -1.04 -2.79
N VAL A 42 -10.95 0.05 -2.36
CA VAL A 42 -11.52 1.39 -2.45
C VAL A 42 -11.28 2.02 -3.81
N GLU A 43 -12.32 2.66 -4.35
CA GLU A 43 -12.23 3.48 -5.55
C GLU A 43 -11.56 4.83 -5.24
N LEU A 44 -10.80 5.37 -6.20
CA LEU A 44 -10.28 6.75 -6.16
C LEU A 44 -11.20 7.75 -6.86
N LYS A 45 -11.94 7.28 -7.84
CA LYS A 45 -12.98 8.03 -8.55
C LYS A 45 -14.22 7.15 -8.67
N PRO A 46 -15.41 7.71 -8.52
CA PRO A 46 -16.65 6.94 -8.64
C PRO A 46 -16.69 6.18 -9.98
N LEU A 47 -17.17 4.95 -9.94
CA LEU A 47 -17.36 4.06 -11.09
C LEU A 47 -16.08 3.66 -11.86
N LYS A 48 -14.90 4.00 -11.36
CA LYS A 48 -13.62 3.62 -11.99
C LYS A 48 -13.11 2.25 -11.54
N GLY A 49 -13.74 1.67 -10.55
CA GLY A 49 -13.31 0.40 -9.93
C GLY A 49 -12.26 0.57 -8.85
N ALA A 50 -12.06 -0.50 -8.09
CA ALA A 50 -11.16 -0.52 -6.94
C ALA A 50 -9.70 -0.33 -7.33
N GLN A 51 -9.02 0.60 -6.68
CA GLN A 51 -7.61 0.94 -6.91
C GLN A 51 -6.76 0.88 -5.63
N LEU A 52 -7.32 1.24 -4.47
CA LEU A 52 -6.63 1.23 -3.19
C LEU A 52 -6.94 -0.05 -2.40
N VAL A 53 -5.99 -0.45 -1.56
CA VAL A 53 -6.16 -1.52 -0.56
C VAL A 53 -6.62 -2.84 -1.21
N ARG A 54 -5.84 -3.33 -2.17
CA ARG A 54 -6.14 -4.57 -2.92
C ARG A 54 -5.19 -5.72 -2.60
N SER A 55 -4.06 -5.43 -1.96
CA SER A 55 -3.05 -6.44 -1.65
C SER A 55 -3.56 -7.44 -0.61
N ALA A 56 -3.02 -8.66 -0.62
CA ALA A 56 -3.34 -9.70 0.34
C ALA A 56 -3.19 -9.21 1.78
N GLY A 57 -4.20 -9.44 2.61
CA GLY A 57 -4.27 -8.94 3.98
C GLY A 57 -4.38 -7.41 4.09
N GLY A 58 -4.67 -6.72 3.00
CA GLY A 58 -4.82 -5.27 2.99
C GLY A 58 -6.14 -4.83 3.63
N SER A 59 -6.08 -3.77 4.43
CA SER A 59 -7.25 -3.09 5.00
C SER A 59 -6.94 -1.62 5.23
N CYS A 60 -7.97 -0.80 5.28
CA CYS A 60 -7.92 0.59 5.74
C CYS A 60 -9.16 0.91 6.56
N GLN A 61 -9.10 1.95 7.35
CA GLN A 61 -10.19 2.36 8.22
C GLN A 61 -10.83 3.65 7.71
N LEU A 62 -12.15 3.69 7.69
CA LEU A 62 -12.92 4.90 7.46
C LEU A 62 -12.96 5.72 8.76
N VAL A 63 -12.22 6.82 8.80
CA VAL A 63 -12.05 7.64 10.01
C VAL A 63 -13.12 8.71 10.15
N ALA A 64 -13.45 9.38 9.06
CA ALA A 64 -14.42 10.48 9.07
C ALA A 64 -15.13 10.60 7.72
N ARG A 65 -16.29 11.28 7.76
CA ARG A 65 -17.02 11.71 6.56
C ARG A 65 -17.39 13.18 6.74
N GLU A 66 -16.92 14.00 5.83
CA GLU A 66 -17.13 15.45 5.89
C GLU A 66 -17.60 15.95 4.51
N GLY A 67 -18.87 16.30 4.43
CA GLY A 67 -19.48 16.78 3.20
C GLY A 67 -19.33 15.77 2.05
N ARG A 68 -18.61 16.16 1.00
CA ARG A 68 -18.40 15.33 -0.21
C ARG A 68 -17.24 14.34 -0.08
N TYR A 69 -16.50 14.35 1.03
CA TYR A 69 -15.29 13.56 1.20
C TYR A 69 -15.40 12.58 2.35
N ALA A 70 -14.77 11.44 2.18
CA ALA A 70 -14.52 10.42 3.20
C ALA A 70 -13.01 10.35 3.47
N THR A 71 -12.61 10.35 4.71
CA THR A 71 -11.21 10.27 5.14
C THR A 71 -10.88 8.85 5.53
N LEU A 72 -9.91 8.27 4.83
CA LEU A 72 -9.43 6.91 5.02
C LEU A 72 -8.03 6.92 5.62
N ARG A 73 -7.83 6.12 6.66
CA ARG A 73 -6.52 5.83 7.23
C ARG A 73 -5.99 4.54 6.63
N LEU A 74 -4.92 4.64 5.84
CA LEU A 74 -4.26 3.50 5.22
C LEU A 74 -3.36 2.76 6.21
N ARG A 75 -3.01 1.52 5.90
CA ARG A 75 -2.10 0.69 6.73
C ARG A 75 -0.72 1.34 6.92
N SER A 76 -0.26 2.18 5.99
CA SER A 76 0.98 2.96 6.10
C SER A 76 0.91 4.10 7.12
N GLY A 77 -0.25 4.39 7.69
CA GLY A 77 -0.50 5.56 8.54
C GLY A 77 -0.94 6.81 7.77
N GLU A 78 -0.78 6.84 6.44
CA GLU A 78 -1.25 7.94 5.60
C GLU A 78 -2.77 8.08 5.71
N THR A 79 -3.26 9.30 5.94
CA THR A 79 -4.67 9.64 5.82
C THR A 79 -4.93 10.27 4.47
N ARG A 80 -5.95 9.76 3.80
CA ARG A 80 -6.29 10.18 2.45
C ARG A 80 -7.78 10.48 2.33
N ARG A 81 -8.11 11.59 1.69
CA ARG A 81 -9.48 11.97 1.36
C ARG A 81 -9.88 11.41 0.00
N VAL A 82 -11.07 10.82 -0.07
CA VAL A 82 -11.66 10.26 -1.27
C VAL A 82 -13.11 10.74 -1.35
N LEU A 83 -13.67 10.86 -2.55
CA LEU A 83 -15.08 11.23 -2.70
C LEU A 83 -15.99 10.22 -2.00
N SER A 84 -17.01 10.68 -1.30
CA SER A 84 -17.95 9.84 -0.54
C SER A 84 -18.81 8.93 -1.41
N ASP A 85 -18.92 9.25 -2.70
CA ASP A 85 -19.62 8.41 -3.69
C ASP A 85 -18.78 7.22 -4.21
N CYS A 86 -17.46 7.23 -3.93
CA CYS A 86 -16.58 6.10 -4.23
C CYS A 86 -17.01 4.87 -3.46
N LYS A 87 -16.99 3.71 -4.12
CA LYS A 87 -17.30 2.42 -3.50
C LYS A 87 -16.10 1.87 -2.75
N ALA A 88 -16.39 1.16 -1.68
CA ALA A 88 -15.42 0.34 -0.94
C ALA A 88 -16.10 -0.96 -0.50
N THR A 89 -15.32 -2.01 -0.29
CA THR A 89 -15.80 -3.29 0.21
C THR A 89 -15.51 -3.40 1.70
N LEU A 90 -16.49 -3.84 2.48
CA LEU A 90 -16.37 -4.05 3.92
C LEU A 90 -15.44 -5.22 4.25
N GLY A 91 -14.64 -5.06 5.29
CA GLY A 91 -13.72 -6.08 5.78
C GLY A 91 -12.30 -5.94 5.24
N GLU A 92 -11.54 -7.01 5.30
CA GLU A 92 -10.14 -7.11 4.87
C GLU A 92 -10.00 -8.01 3.65
N VAL A 93 -8.94 -7.81 2.87
CA VAL A 93 -8.56 -8.75 1.81
C VAL A 93 -8.07 -10.05 2.45
N GLY A 94 -8.48 -11.18 1.92
CA GLY A 94 -8.02 -12.50 2.34
C GLY A 94 -6.52 -12.73 2.14
N ASN A 95 -6.05 -13.94 2.50
CA ASN A 95 -4.67 -14.37 2.34
C ASN A 95 -3.63 -13.46 3.02
N GLY A 96 -3.93 -13.02 4.25
CA GLY A 96 -3.08 -12.10 5.02
C GLY A 96 -1.66 -12.61 5.28
N GLU A 97 -1.48 -13.92 5.32
CA GLU A 97 -0.19 -14.58 5.56
C GLU A 97 0.69 -14.71 4.31
N HIS A 98 0.24 -14.16 3.17
CA HIS A 98 0.98 -14.27 1.90
C HIS A 98 2.44 -13.80 2.03
N ASN A 99 2.71 -12.78 2.83
CA ASN A 99 4.06 -12.24 3.05
C ASN A 99 4.96 -13.16 3.88
N LEU A 100 4.39 -14.07 4.67
CA LEU A 100 5.13 -15.02 5.51
C LEU A 100 5.67 -16.20 4.71
N ARG A 101 5.24 -16.35 3.46
CA ARG A 101 5.60 -17.46 2.60
C ARG A 101 7.08 -17.42 2.22
N SER A 102 7.82 -18.47 2.59
CA SER A 102 9.16 -18.73 2.09
C SER A 102 9.12 -19.32 0.68
N LEU A 103 10.01 -18.87 -0.20
CA LEU A 103 10.16 -19.42 -1.54
C LEU A 103 11.04 -20.67 -1.60
N GLY A 104 11.82 -20.92 -0.56
CA GLY A 104 12.70 -22.08 -0.41
C GLY A 104 13.93 -22.05 -1.33
N LYS A 105 13.79 -21.75 -2.60
CA LYS A 105 14.88 -21.78 -3.59
C LYS A 105 14.90 -20.57 -4.53
N ALA A 106 16.06 -20.24 -5.07
CA ALA A 106 16.25 -19.13 -6.00
C ALA A 106 15.42 -19.29 -7.29
N GLY A 107 15.26 -20.53 -7.79
CA GLY A 107 14.44 -20.83 -8.96
C GLY A 107 12.98 -20.42 -8.81
N ALA A 108 12.39 -20.59 -7.62
CA ALA A 108 11.02 -20.15 -7.35
C ALA A 108 10.85 -18.62 -7.49
N LYS A 109 11.89 -17.84 -7.20
CA LYS A 109 11.91 -16.40 -7.43
C LYS A 109 11.97 -16.06 -8.92
N ARG A 110 12.71 -16.87 -9.70
CA ARG A 110 12.78 -16.73 -11.16
C ARG A 110 11.46 -17.07 -11.86
N TRP A 111 10.75 -18.09 -11.39
CA TRP A 111 9.40 -18.41 -11.89
C TRP A 111 8.41 -17.26 -11.79
N ARG A 112 8.66 -16.31 -10.89
CA ARG A 112 7.87 -15.09 -10.71
C ARG A 112 8.38 -13.90 -11.54
N GLY A 113 9.25 -14.14 -12.52
CA GLY A 113 9.80 -13.12 -13.40
C GLY A 113 10.93 -12.28 -12.80
N ARG A 114 11.41 -12.60 -11.59
CA ARG A 114 12.52 -11.87 -10.96
C ARG A 114 13.85 -12.45 -11.38
N ARG A 115 14.62 -11.69 -12.13
CA ARG A 115 16.00 -12.04 -12.50
C ARG A 115 16.95 -11.86 -11.30
N PRO A 116 18.11 -12.58 -11.32
CA PRO A 116 19.18 -12.34 -10.35
C PRO A 116 19.65 -10.88 -10.37
N THR A 117 19.97 -10.35 -9.22
CA THR A 117 20.48 -8.97 -9.07
C THR A 117 21.83 -9.01 -8.37
N VAL A 118 22.81 -8.31 -8.93
CA VAL A 118 24.12 -8.10 -8.32
C VAL A 118 24.06 -6.89 -7.41
N ARG A 119 24.65 -6.99 -6.23
CA ARG A 119 24.76 -5.87 -5.29
C ARG A 119 25.77 -4.84 -5.81
N GLY A 120 25.51 -3.55 -5.66
CA GLY A 120 26.43 -2.50 -6.08
C GLY A 120 27.84 -2.60 -5.47
N VAL A 121 27.95 -3.09 -4.22
CA VAL A 121 29.24 -3.35 -3.56
C VAL A 121 30.10 -4.40 -4.27
N ALA A 122 29.48 -5.33 -5.01
CA ALA A 122 30.18 -6.37 -5.76
C ALA A 122 30.53 -5.96 -7.20
N MET A 123 30.25 -4.73 -7.56
CA MET A 123 30.54 -4.16 -8.89
C MET A 123 31.86 -3.38 -8.86
N ASN A 124 32.34 -2.99 -10.04
CA ASN A 124 33.48 -2.08 -10.20
C ASN A 124 33.06 -0.61 -9.98
N PRO A 125 34.00 0.29 -9.66
CA PRO A 125 33.69 1.71 -9.45
C PRO A 125 32.99 2.39 -10.63
N VAL A 126 33.24 1.95 -11.86
CA VAL A 126 32.59 2.47 -13.07
C VAL A 126 31.08 2.12 -13.13
N ASP A 127 30.70 1.00 -12.52
CA ASP A 127 29.33 0.47 -12.62
C ASP A 127 28.42 0.96 -11.49
N HIS A 128 29.00 1.24 -10.32
CA HIS A 128 28.21 1.63 -9.16
C HIS A 128 29.04 2.49 -8.19
N PRO A 129 28.45 3.54 -7.56
CA PRO A 129 29.12 4.35 -6.55
C PRO A 129 29.64 3.58 -5.32
N HIS A 130 29.13 2.37 -5.06
CA HIS A 130 29.59 1.48 -4.01
C HIS A 130 30.63 0.45 -4.49
N GLY A 131 31.00 0.51 -5.77
CA GLY A 131 31.93 -0.44 -6.37
C GLY A 131 33.37 -0.21 -5.95
N GLY A 132 34.21 -1.22 -6.16
CA GLY A 132 35.63 -1.19 -5.90
C GLY A 132 36.03 -1.76 -4.53
N GLY A 133 37.33 -1.66 -4.22
CA GLY A 133 37.95 -2.20 -3.02
C GLY A 133 38.51 -3.60 -3.20
N GLU A 134 39.23 -4.10 -2.18
CA GLU A 134 39.78 -5.45 -2.14
C GLU A 134 38.94 -6.35 -1.24
N GLY A 135 38.61 -7.54 -1.73
CA GLY A 135 37.84 -8.54 -0.97
C GLY A 135 36.45 -8.07 -0.55
N LYS A 136 36.07 -8.32 0.70
CA LYS A 136 34.80 -7.90 1.28
C LYS A 136 34.87 -6.46 1.80
N THR A 137 34.70 -5.50 0.91
CA THR A 137 34.63 -4.09 1.28
C THR A 137 33.23 -3.67 1.67
N SER A 138 33.11 -2.62 2.48
CA SER A 138 31.85 -1.93 2.77
C SER A 138 31.55 -0.93 1.64
N GLY A 139 30.29 -0.39 1.62
CA GLY A 139 29.91 0.60 0.61
C GLY A 139 30.68 1.93 0.66
N GLY A 140 31.41 2.21 1.74
CA GLY A 140 32.27 3.38 1.94
C GLY A 140 31.57 4.73 2.01
N ARG A 141 30.24 4.77 1.88
CA ARG A 141 29.41 5.99 1.84
C ARG A 141 27.96 5.69 2.20
N HIS A 142 27.15 6.74 2.31
CA HIS A 142 25.71 6.56 2.45
C HIS A 142 25.12 5.72 1.30
N PRO A 143 24.12 4.84 1.56
CA PRO A 143 23.53 4.00 0.52
C PRO A 143 22.89 4.83 -0.56
N VAL A 144 23.30 4.60 -1.80
CA VAL A 144 22.82 5.28 -3.00
C VAL A 144 22.44 4.29 -4.10
N THR A 145 21.66 4.75 -5.05
CA THR A 145 21.36 4.02 -6.29
C THR A 145 22.55 4.05 -7.25
N PRO A 146 22.57 3.26 -8.35
CA PRO A 146 23.58 3.36 -9.38
C PRO A 146 23.77 4.78 -9.95
N TRP A 147 22.75 5.60 -9.88
CA TRP A 147 22.75 7.01 -10.33
C TRP A 147 23.11 8.02 -9.24
N GLY A 148 23.50 7.54 -8.06
CA GLY A 148 23.92 8.41 -6.96
C GLY A 148 22.78 8.99 -6.09
N VAL A 149 21.52 8.60 -6.35
CA VAL A 149 20.39 9.09 -5.56
C VAL A 149 20.35 8.36 -4.20
N PRO A 150 20.25 9.08 -3.06
CA PRO A 150 20.14 8.46 -1.74
C PRO A 150 18.95 7.48 -1.66
N THR A 151 19.17 6.28 -1.11
CA THR A 151 18.14 5.25 -0.97
C THR A 151 17.41 5.29 0.37
N LYS A 152 17.93 6.03 1.34
CA LYS A 152 17.32 6.21 2.66
C LYS A 152 17.01 7.68 2.92
N GLY A 153 15.79 7.95 3.38
CA GLY A 153 15.34 9.28 3.78
C GLY A 153 15.04 10.27 2.65
N TYR A 154 15.43 9.99 1.42
CA TYR A 154 15.18 10.88 0.28
C TYR A 154 13.72 10.80 -0.17
N LYS A 155 13.04 11.94 -0.24
CA LYS A 155 11.65 12.03 -0.72
C LYS A 155 11.60 11.87 -2.24
N THR A 156 11.20 10.69 -2.71
CA THR A 156 11.12 10.36 -4.14
C THR A 156 9.79 10.76 -4.78
N ARG A 157 8.71 10.91 -4.00
CA ARG A 157 7.40 11.32 -4.50
C ARG A 157 7.42 12.77 -4.96
N LYS A 158 7.15 13.04 -6.25
CA LYS A 158 7.10 14.38 -6.87
C LYS A 158 5.72 14.71 -7.47
N ASN A 159 4.73 13.87 -7.30
CA ASN A 159 3.42 14.05 -7.92
C ASN A 159 2.55 15.03 -7.13
N LYS A 160 2.65 16.32 -7.44
CA LYS A 160 1.87 17.40 -6.80
C LYS A 160 0.36 17.26 -7.03
N ARG A 161 -0.06 16.68 -8.15
CA ARG A 161 -1.48 16.54 -8.51
C ARG A 161 -2.28 15.69 -7.53
N THR A 162 -1.64 14.77 -6.83
CA THR A 162 -2.27 13.86 -5.86
C THR A 162 -1.92 14.19 -4.40
N ASP A 163 -1.31 15.34 -4.13
CA ASP A 163 -0.97 15.76 -2.77
C ASP A 163 -2.18 16.30 -2.00
N ASN A 164 -3.07 17.05 -2.68
CA ASN A 164 -4.27 17.59 -2.05
C ASN A 164 -5.18 16.58 -1.32
N PRO A 165 -5.36 15.34 -1.85
CA PRO A 165 -6.12 14.31 -1.15
C PRO A 165 -5.40 13.70 0.06
N VAL A 166 -4.08 13.91 0.21
CA VAL A 166 -3.30 13.40 1.34
C VAL A 166 -3.29 14.47 2.42
N SER A 167 -3.98 14.21 3.53
CA SER A 167 -4.09 15.15 4.63
C SER A 167 -3.04 14.92 5.71
N TYR A 168 -2.42 13.74 5.75
CA TYR A 168 -1.45 13.39 6.78
C TYR A 168 -0.55 12.23 6.34
N THR A 169 0.76 12.37 6.52
CA THR A 169 1.74 11.36 6.10
C THR A 169 2.49 10.69 7.26
N HIS A 170 2.75 11.39 8.36
CA HIS A 170 3.40 10.86 9.56
C HIS A 170 3.26 11.82 10.76
N LEU A 171 3.37 11.29 11.96
CA LEU A 171 3.49 12.08 13.18
C LEU A 171 4.88 12.74 13.22
N THR A 172 4.91 14.07 13.13
CA THR A 172 6.05 14.81 13.67
C THR A 172 5.88 14.85 15.18
N LEU A 173 6.74 14.11 15.90
CA LEU A 173 6.83 14.33 17.35
C LEU A 173 7.18 15.80 17.58
N PRO A 174 6.45 16.52 18.45
CA PRO A 174 6.87 17.86 18.84
C PRO A 174 8.29 17.75 19.41
N THR A 175 9.22 18.45 18.79
CA THR A 175 10.55 18.60 19.35
C THR A 175 10.36 19.31 20.69
N MET A 176 10.56 18.61 21.78
CA MET A 176 10.66 19.21 23.09
C MET A 176 11.88 20.12 23.03
N MET A 177 11.65 21.41 22.87
CA MET A 177 12.68 22.41 23.08
C MET A 177 13.01 22.41 24.57
N SER A 178 14.16 21.89 24.91
CA SER A 178 14.80 22.06 26.22
C SER A 178 15.38 23.46 26.36
#